data_cbece88ac25cecf6b61bf4a2e5984bfb
#
_entry.id   cbece88ac25cecf6b61bf4a2e5984bfb
#
_cell.length_a   1.000
_cell.length_b   1.000
_cell.length_c   1.000
_cell.angle_alpha   90.00
_cell.angle_beta   90.00
_cell.angle_gamma   90.00
#
_symmetry.space_group_name_H-M   'P 1'
#
loop_
_entity.id
_entity.type
_entity.pdbx_description
1 polymer ?
#
loop_
_entity_poly.entity_id
_entity_poly.type
_entity_poly.pdbx_seq_one_letter_code
_entity_poly.pdbx_strand_id
1 'polypeptide(L)'
;MRDRVKIKNSTQVPIESLSINLTCKTIQCRVRGHFAARCNLSNVELDNDLLKGKILTGLVFVAVLGAAVLHAAWNALVKGSTDKALSMGAVVIGHVPIAAIILPVVPIPEVASLPYLFSGIALHLGYQIFLFKSYETGDLTQVYPIARGSAPLIVSLGSITILGTQLSGIELLAIMIIGVGIISLALVRRSGGLANRKAAFLAVITGLFIASYSLVDGLGARIAGTSLGFYCWLAIGNGTLMALYLLWKSPKRSGLSRVLEYV
;
A
#
# COMPACT_ATOMS: atom_id res chain seq x y z
N MET A 1 30.14 36.26 -16.73
CA MET A 1 31.39 35.72 -16.19
C MET A 1 31.05 34.36 -15.60
N ARG A 2 31.46 33.24 -16.23
CA ARG A 2 31.11 31.88 -15.77
C ARG A 2 32.23 31.40 -14.86
N ASP A 3 31.97 31.28 -13.59
CA ASP A 3 32.92 30.75 -12.63
C ASP A 3 32.99 29.23 -12.72
N ARG A 4 34.18 28.71 -12.97
CA ARG A 4 34.47 27.25 -13.01
C ARG A 4 35.21 26.87 -11.73
N VAL A 5 34.64 25.91 -11.01
CA VAL A 5 35.30 25.29 -9.86
C VAL A 5 36.12 24.10 -10.33
N LYS A 6 37.42 24.08 -10.04
CA LYS A 6 38.34 23.01 -10.43
C LYS A 6 38.42 21.95 -9.32
N ILE A 7 37.90 20.78 -9.57
CA ILE A 7 38.01 19.63 -8.67
C ILE A 7 39.31 18.87 -8.98
N LYS A 8 40.01 18.46 -7.93
CA LYS A 8 41.33 17.80 -8.02
C LYS A 8 41.16 16.36 -8.50
N ASN A 9 40.93 16.18 -9.73
CA ASN A 9 41.15 15.07 -10.65
C ASN A 9 40.48 15.45 -11.98
N SER A 10 41.15 16.31 -12.69
CA SER A 10 41.10 16.62 -14.13
C SER A 10 39.82 16.39 -14.96
N THR A 11 38.65 16.44 -14.41
CA THR A 11 37.38 16.49 -15.16
C THR A 11 36.59 17.75 -14.81
N GLN A 12 36.51 18.68 -15.77
CA GLN A 12 35.67 19.85 -15.68
C GLN A 12 34.23 19.43 -15.97
N VAL A 13 33.34 19.53 -14.95
CA VAL A 13 31.90 19.29 -15.09
C VAL A 13 31.18 20.64 -15.14
N PRO A 14 30.31 20.92 -16.12
CA PRO A 14 29.49 22.14 -16.14
C PRO A 14 28.48 22.11 -14.99
N ILE A 15 28.30 23.26 -14.33
CA ILE A 15 27.43 23.42 -13.13
C ILE A 15 25.95 23.12 -13.43
N GLU A 16 25.54 23.15 -14.69
CA GLU A 16 24.15 22.91 -15.12
C GLU A 16 23.69 21.45 -15.03
N SER A 17 24.58 20.47 -14.79
CA SER A 17 24.23 19.04 -14.72
C SER A 17 24.20 18.45 -13.32
N LEU A 18 24.42 19.24 -12.27
CA LEU A 18 24.36 18.77 -10.87
C LEU A 18 23.12 19.31 -10.16
N SER A 19 21.95 18.80 -10.52
CA SER A 19 20.77 18.89 -9.66
C SER A 19 20.82 17.80 -8.56
N ILE A 20 21.88 17.82 -7.75
CA ILE A 20 21.93 17.10 -6.49
C ILE A 20 21.59 18.12 -5.41
N ASN A 21 20.43 17.96 -4.74
CA ASN A 21 20.10 18.70 -3.53
C ASN A 21 21.09 18.33 -2.42
N LEU A 22 22.29 18.93 -2.48
CA LEU A 22 23.31 18.90 -1.43
C LEU A 22 22.98 20.04 -0.47
N THR A 23 22.30 19.71 0.64
CA THR A 23 22.26 20.61 1.81
C THR A 23 23.65 20.62 2.44
N CYS A 24 24.56 21.40 1.85
CA CYS A 24 25.92 21.55 2.34
C CYS A 24 25.93 22.51 3.50
N LYS A 25 26.06 22.02 4.74
CA LYS A 25 26.01 22.82 5.96
C LYS A 25 27.27 23.65 6.21
N THR A 26 28.42 23.36 5.65
CA THR A 26 29.62 24.24 5.75
C THR A 26 30.70 23.84 4.74
N ILE A 27 30.84 24.60 3.66
CA ILE A 27 32.04 24.56 2.82
C ILE A 27 32.93 25.68 3.31
N GLN A 28 34.02 25.37 4.00
CA GLN A 28 35.08 26.35 4.30
C GLN A 28 36.07 26.36 3.13
N CYS A 29 35.88 27.32 2.24
CA CYS A 29 36.86 27.61 1.19
C CYS A 29 37.82 28.67 1.68
N ARG A 30 39.09 28.34 1.87
CA ARG A 30 40.15 29.33 2.17
C ARG A 30 40.78 29.79 0.86
N VAL A 31 40.51 31.00 0.48
CA VAL A 31 41.16 31.65 -0.68
C VAL A 31 42.57 32.11 -0.25
N ARG A 32 43.59 31.57 -0.89
CA ARG A 32 44.99 31.95 -0.68
C ARG A 32 45.58 32.38 -2.03
N GLY A 33 45.66 33.70 -2.23
CA GLY A 33 46.28 34.27 -3.43
C GLY A 33 45.42 34.15 -4.70
N HIS A 34 45.68 34.96 -5.64
CA HIS A 34 44.86 35.38 -6.76
C HIS A 34 44.22 34.28 -7.69
N PHE A 35 44.27 33.01 -7.50
CA PHE A 35 43.59 32.07 -8.42
C PHE A 35 43.47 30.59 -7.96
N ALA A 36 43.50 30.27 -6.68
CA ALA A 36 43.22 28.90 -6.27
C ALA A 36 42.40 28.83 -4.98
N ALA A 37 41.12 28.44 -5.09
CA ALA A 37 40.34 28.01 -3.94
C ALA A 37 40.61 26.54 -3.67
N ARG A 38 41.15 26.21 -2.50
CA ARG A 38 41.30 24.83 -2.03
C ARG A 38 40.16 24.54 -1.06
N CYS A 39 39.15 23.80 -1.49
CA CYS A 39 38.06 23.33 -0.62
C CYS A 39 38.51 22.05 0.10
N ASN A 40 38.53 22.09 1.43
CA ASN A 40 38.83 20.89 2.22
C ASN A 40 37.53 20.19 2.55
N LEU A 41 37.33 19.01 1.91
CA LEU A 41 36.16 18.14 2.07
C LEU A 41 36.31 17.16 3.25
N SER A 42 37.19 17.47 4.23
CA SER A 42 37.54 16.53 5.30
C SER A 42 36.42 16.28 6.34
N ASN A 43 35.30 16.98 6.27
CA ASN A 43 34.16 16.76 7.17
C ASN A 43 32.83 16.72 6.40
N VAL A 44 32.78 15.91 5.35
CA VAL A 44 31.50 15.65 4.68
C VAL A 44 30.76 14.60 5.48
N GLU A 45 29.71 14.99 6.18
CA GLU A 45 28.72 14.11 6.83
C GLU A 45 27.88 13.32 5.81
N LEU A 46 28.41 13.16 4.59
CA LEU A 46 27.75 12.45 3.48
C LEU A 46 27.54 10.97 3.80
N ASP A 47 28.37 10.41 4.68
CA ASP A 47 28.36 8.97 4.94
C ASP A 47 27.20 8.55 5.86
N ASN A 48 26.86 9.40 6.84
CA ASN A 48 25.79 9.09 7.79
C ASN A 48 24.38 9.20 7.18
N ASP A 49 24.14 10.16 6.30
CA ASP A 49 22.84 10.35 5.67
C ASP A 49 22.59 9.30 4.57
N LEU A 50 23.63 8.91 3.84
CA LEU A 50 23.59 7.80 2.89
C LEU A 50 23.41 6.44 3.59
N LEU A 51 24.08 6.23 4.73
CA LEU A 51 23.91 5.03 5.55
C LEU A 51 22.52 4.98 6.18
N LYS A 52 22.02 6.09 6.74
CA LYS A 52 20.63 6.18 7.25
C LYS A 52 19.61 5.92 6.14
N GLY A 53 19.80 6.48 4.95
CA GLY A 53 18.94 6.23 3.80
C GLY A 53 18.92 4.75 3.40
N LYS A 54 20.09 4.09 3.33
CA LYS A 54 20.20 2.66 3.01
C LYS A 54 19.58 1.75 4.09
N ILE A 55 19.81 2.07 5.37
CA ILE A 55 19.23 1.32 6.50
C ILE A 55 17.72 1.50 6.52
N LEU A 56 17.20 2.71 6.32
CA LEU A 56 15.77 2.99 6.24
C LEU A 56 15.12 2.25 5.07
N THR A 57 15.77 2.24 3.90
CA THR A 57 15.30 1.50 2.72
C THR A 57 15.29 -0.02 2.98
N GLY A 58 16.33 -0.56 3.62
CA GLY A 58 16.41 -1.97 4.00
C GLY A 58 15.31 -2.35 5.00
N LEU A 59 15.07 -1.54 6.04
CA LEU A 59 14.02 -1.77 7.03
C LEU A 59 12.62 -1.74 6.39
N VAL A 60 12.35 -0.76 5.53
CA VAL A 60 11.08 -0.67 4.80
C VAL A 60 10.89 -1.90 3.90
N PHE A 61 11.94 -2.34 3.21
CA PHE A 61 11.89 -3.53 2.36
C PHE A 61 11.53 -4.79 3.16
N VAL A 62 12.19 -5.03 4.29
CA VAL A 62 11.89 -6.17 5.18
C VAL A 62 10.46 -6.08 5.74
N ALA A 63 10.02 -4.89 6.14
CA ALA A 63 8.66 -4.68 6.63
C ALA A 63 7.61 -4.98 5.55
N VAL A 64 7.83 -4.54 4.31
CA VAL A 64 6.94 -4.82 3.17
C VAL A 64 6.90 -6.32 2.85
N LEU A 65 8.04 -7.01 2.84
CA LEU A 65 8.08 -8.46 2.65
C LEU A 65 7.34 -9.21 3.77
N GLY A 66 7.57 -8.83 5.03
CA GLY A 66 6.87 -9.39 6.17
C GLY A 66 5.35 -9.20 6.06
N ALA A 67 4.91 -7.99 5.72
CA ALA A 67 3.50 -7.69 5.47
C ALA A 67 2.93 -8.53 4.32
N ALA A 68 3.68 -8.74 3.23
CA ALA A 68 3.25 -9.57 2.10
C ALA A 68 3.07 -11.04 2.50
N VAL A 69 3.98 -11.59 3.31
CA VAL A 69 3.88 -12.97 3.83
C VAL A 69 2.66 -13.12 4.74
N LEU A 70 2.48 -12.20 5.71
CA LEU A 70 1.30 -12.20 6.59
C LEU A 70 0.01 -12.08 5.78
N HIS A 71 0.03 -11.23 4.75
CA HIS A 71 -1.11 -11.04 3.86
C HIS A 71 -1.44 -12.31 3.07
N ALA A 72 -0.47 -13.02 2.55
CA ALA A 72 -0.66 -14.31 1.88
C ALA A 72 -1.19 -15.38 2.84
N ALA A 73 -0.64 -15.44 4.05
CA ALA A 73 -1.01 -16.40 5.08
C ALA A 73 -2.49 -16.26 5.47
N TRP A 74 -2.96 -15.06 5.84
CA TRP A 74 -4.36 -14.89 6.23
C TRP A 74 -5.34 -15.15 5.07
N ASN A 75 -4.98 -14.80 3.82
CA ASN A 75 -5.81 -15.13 2.66
C ASN A 75 -5.93 -16.66 2.48
N ALA A 76 -4.85 -17.41 2.67
CA ALA A 76 -4.87 -18.86 2.62
C ALA A 76 -5.74 -19.47 3.73
N LEU A 77 -5.65 -18.93 4.96
CA LEU A 77 -6.46 -19.34 6.10
C LEU A 77 -7.96 -19.11 5.84
N VAL A 78 -8.33 -17.92 5.38
CA VAL A 78 -9.74 -17.62 5.03
C VAL A 78 -10.23 -18.53 3.92
N LYS A 79 -9.41 -18.79 2.90
CA LYS A 79 -9.81 -19.71 1.80
C LYS A 79 -9.98 -21.14 2.29
N GLY A 80 -9.11 -21.62 3.18
CA GLY A 80 -9.15 -22.99 3.73
C GLY A 80 -10.29 -23.23 4.73
N SER A 81 -10.85 -22.17 5.32
CA SER A 81 -11.91 -22.29 6.33
C SER A 81 -13.25 -22.75 5.75
N THR A 82 -14.06 -23.40 6.59
CA THR A 82 -15.43 -23.83 6.24
C THR A 82 -16.39 -22.63 6.14
N ASP A 83 -16.30 -21.68 7.08
CA ASP A 83 -17.05 -20.43 7.09
C ASP A 83 -16.13 -19.24 6.77
N LYS A 84 -16.11 -18.86 5.48
CA LYS A 84 -15.24 -17.78 4.98
C LYS A 84 -15.61 -16.40 5.52
N ALA A 85 -16.91 -16.17 5.79
CA ALA A 85 -17.37 -14.90 6.35
C ALA A 85 -16.91 -14.76 7.81
N LEU A 86 -17.01 -15.84 8.58
CA LEU A 86 -16.58 -15.87 9.97
C LEU A 86 -15.06 -15.70 10.09
N SER A 87 -14.30 -16.43 9.26
CA SER A 87 -12.84 -16.34 9.24
C SER A 87 -12.34 -14.95 8.79
N MET A 88 -13.02 -14.34 7.80
CA MET A 88 -12.75 -12.94 7.44
C MET A 88 -13.04 -12.01 8.61
N GLY A 89 -14.16 -12.24 9.32
CA GLY A 89 -14.51 -11.49 10.52
C GLY A 89 -13.45 -11.62 11.61
N ALA A 90 -12.94 -12.82 11.86
CA ALA A 90 -11.87 -13.06 12.84
C ALA A 90 -10.61 -12.26 12.52
N VAL A 91 -10.17 -12.28 11.25
CA VAL A 91 -9.02 -11.49 10.80
C VAL A 91 -9.26 -9.99 11.02
N VAL A 92 -10.41 -9.47 10.63
CA VAL A 92 -10.71 -8.03 10.69
C VAL A 92 -10.87 -7.56 12.13
N ILE A 93 -11.63 -8.29 12.94
CA ILE A 93 -11.86 -7.97 14.35
C ILE A 93 -10.58 -8.14 15.17
N GLY A 94 -9.72 -9.10 14.80
CA GLY A 94 -8.41 -9.32 15.42
C GLY A 94 -7.44 -8.13 15.31
N HIS A 95 -7.66 -7.19 14.39
CA HIS A 95 -6.88 -5.94 14.34
C HIS A 95 -7.33 -4.91 15.38
N VAL A 96 -8.57 -5.00 15.90
CA VAL A 96 -9.13 -4.02 16.83
C VAL A 96 -8.36 -3.93 18.15
N PRO A 97 -8.02 -5.04 18.84
CA PRO A 97 -7.22 -4.99 20.07
C PRO A 97 -5.85 -4.32 19.86
N ILE A 98 -5.19 -4.63 18.74
CA ILE A 98 -3.88 -4.03 18.39
C ILE A 98 -4.03 -2.52 18.22
N ALA A 99 -5.02 -2.10 17.43
CA ALA A 99 -5.30 -0.69 17.21
C ALA A 99 -5.67 0.04 18.51
N ALA A 100 -6.46 -0.58 19.38
CA ALA A 100 -6.86 -0.02 20.67
C ALA A 100 -5.68 0.18 21.63
N ILE A 101 -4.68 -0.71 21.60
CA ILE A 101 -3.44 -0.58 22.40
C ILE A 101 -2.58 0.57 21.89
N ILE A 102 -2.52 0.77 20.56
CA ILE A 102 -1.69 1.81 19.94
C ILE A 102 -2.35 3.19 20.05
N LEU A 103 -3.68 3.27 19.99
CA LEU A 103 -4.44 4.51 19.91
C LEU A 103 -4.10 5.56 20.99
N PRO A 104 -3.87 5.20 22.29
CA PRO A 104 -3.53 6.16 23.32
C PRO A 104 -2.18 6.88 23.14
N VAL A 105 -1.27 6.32 22.34
CA VAL A 105 0.08 6.86 22.13
C VAL A 105 0.26 7.58 20.81
N VAL A 106 -0.79 7.65 19.98
CA VAL A 106 -0.76 8.34 18.69
C VAL A 106 -1.68 9.56 18.69
N PRO A 107 -1.35 10.64 17.95
CA PRO A 107 -2.21 11.80 17.83
C PRO A 107 -3.57 11.45 17.23
N ILE A 108 -4.59 12.22 17.59
CA ILE A 108 -5.93 12.11 17.00
C ILE A 108 -5.86 12.65 15.55
N PRO A 109 -6.45 11.95 14.57
CA PRO A 109 -6.50 12.42 13.19
C PRO A 109 -7.23 13.76 13.05
N GLU A 110 -6.74 14.61 12.15
CA GLU A 110 -7.37 15.89 11.82
C GLU A 110 -8.81 15.68 11.33
N VAL A 111 -9.72 16.57 11.74
CA VAL A 111 -11.16 16.53 11.38
C VAL A 111 -11.36 16.48 9.86
N ALA A 112 -10.51 17.16 9.09
CA ALA A 112 -10.54 17.14 7.63
C ALA A 112 -10.37 15.74 7.02
N SER A 113 -9.80 14.77 7.77
CA SER A 113 -9.63 13.39 7.31
C SER A 113 -10.85 12.50 7.55
N LEU A 114 -11.84 12.93 8.36
CA LEU A 114 -13.01 12.12 8.71
C LEU A 114 -13.83 11.63 7.51
N PRO A 115 -14.10 12.43 6.47
CA PRO A 115 -14.82 11.92 5.28
C PRO A 115 -14.09 10.75 4.61
N TYR A 116 -12.77 10.81 4.55
CA TYR A 116 -11.93 9.73 4.02
C TYR A 116 -11.95 8.50 4.94
N LEU A 117 -11.92 8.71 6.25
CA LEU A 117 -11.99 7.64 7.24
C LEU A 117 -13.31 6.85 7.13
N PHE A 118 -14.46 7.53 7.11
CA PHE A 118 -15.76 6.86 6.98
C PHE A 118 -15.93 6.19 5.62
N SER A 119 -15.49 6.84 4.54
CA SER A 119 -15.49 6.24 3.21
C SER A 119 -14.59 5.01 3.15
N GLY A 120 -13.39 5.09 3.72
CA GLY A 120 -12.46 3.96 3.83
C GLY A 120 -13.08 2.78 4.56
N ILE A 121 -13.69 3.00 5.74
CA ILE A 121 -14.38 1.95 6.53
C ILE A 121 -15.45 1.24 5.67
N ALA A 122 -16.29 1.99 4.96
CA ALA A 122 -17.34 1.44 4.12
C ALA A 122 -16.76 0.64 2.92
N LEU A 123 -15.72 1.17 2.28
CA LEU A 123 -15.05 0.51 1.15
C LEU A 123 -14.34 -0.78 1.60
N HIS A 124 -13.72 -0.79 2.78
CA HIS A 124 -13.11 -2.00 3.35
C HIS A 124 -14.15 -3.09 3.63
N LEU A 125 -15.30 -2.75 4.18
CA LEU A 125 -16.38 -3.73 4.34
C LEU A 125 -16.84 -4.29 2.99
N GLY A 126 -17.05 -3.42 1.99
CA GLY A 126 -17.40 -3.85 0.64
C GLY A 126 -16.36 -4.82 0.06
N TYR A 127 -15.07 -4.45 0.13
CA TYR A 127 -13.96 -5.30 -0.25
C TYR A 127 -14.03 -6.69 0.41
N GLN A 128 -14.20 -6.74 1.73
CA GLN A 128 -14.23 -7.99 2.49
C GLN A 128 -15.40 -8.88 2.08
N ILE A 129 -16.60 -8.30 1.92
CA ILE A 129 -17.79 -9.04 1.48
C ILE A 129 -17.60 -9.64 0.08
N PHE A 130 -17.10 -8.88 -0.87
CA PHE A 130 -16.88 -9.38 -2.23
C PHE A 130 -15.74 -10.38 -2.29
N LEU A 131 -14.70 -10.21 -1.48
CA LEU A 131 -13.59 -11.13 -1.40
C LEU A 131 -14.02 -12.51 -0.88
N PHE A 132 -14.69 -12.60 0.28
CA PHE A 132 -15.09 -13.91 0.78
C PHE A 132 -16.15 -14.57 -0.12
N LYS A 133 -17.08 -13.80 -0.71
CA LYS A 133 -18.02 -14.34 -1.71
C LYS A 133 -17.30 -14.89 -2.94
N SER A 134 -16.23 -14.23 -3.39
CA SER A 134 -15.44 -14.75 -4.51
C SER A 134 -14.69 -16.03 -4.13
N TYR A 135 -14.25 -16.18 -2.88
CA TYR A 135 -13.65 -17.41 -2.35
C TYR A 135 -14.65 -18.53 -2.12
N GLU A 136 -15.93 -18.24 -1.89
CA GLU A 136 -16.99 -19.24 -1.84
C GLU A 136 -17.24 -19.85 -3.24
N THR A 137 -17.13 -19.04 -4.29
CA THR A 137 -17.51 -19.42 -5.66
C THR A 137 -16.35 -19.88 -6.54
N GLY A 138 -15.10 -19.51 -6.20
CA GLY A 138 -13.93 -19.77 -7.05
C GLY A 138 -12.71 -20.21 -6.26
N ASP A 139 -11.70 -20.64 -7.01
CA ASP A 139 -10.43 -21.05 -6.43
C ASP A 139 -9.51 -19.87 -6.14
N LEU A 140 -8.71 -19.98 -5.06
CA LEU A 140 -7.74 -18.96 -4.66
C LEU A 140 -6.75 -18.64 -5.79
N THR A 141 -6.30 -19.67 -6.52
CA THR A 141 -5.34 -19.51 -7.62
C THR A 141 -5.87 -18.69 -8.79
N GLN A 142 -7.19 -18.57 -8.94
CA GLN A 142 -7.84 -17.74 -9.95
C GLN A 142 -8.28 -16.40 -9.34
N VAL A 143 -9.02 -16.45 -8.24
CA VAL A 143 -9.66 -15.28 -7.62
C VAL A 143 -8.65 -14.27 -7.09
N TYR A 144 -7.62 -14.75 -6.37
CA TYR A 144 -6.66 -13.88 -5.72
C TYR A 144 -5.84 -13.04 -6.71
N PRO A 145 -5.22 -13.63 -7.77
CA PRO A 145 -4.50 -12.83 -8.75
C PRO A 145 -5.38 -11.84 -9.51
N ILE A 146 -6.63 -12.22 -9.83
CA ILE A 146 -7.57 -11.31 -10.50
C ILE A 146 -7.91 -10.14 -9.58
N ALA A 147 -8.29 -10.39 -8.33
CA ALA A 147 -8.65 -9.34 -7.39
C ALA A 147 -7.48 -8.38 -7.10
N ARG A 148 -6.28 -8.92 -6.91
CA ARG A 148 -5.09 -8.11 -6.60
C ARG A 148 -4.48 -7.42 -7.82
N GLY A 149 -4.46 -8.09 -8.95
CA GLY A 149 -3.88 -7.53 -10.17
C GLY A 149 -4.79 -6.52 -10.86
N SER A 150 -6.12 -6.62 -10.73
CA SER A 150 -7.03 -5.62 -11.30
C SER A 150 -6.95 -4.26 -10.58
N ALA A 151 -6.61 -4.22 -9.29
CA ALA A 151 -6.51 -2.97 -8.55
C ALA A 151 -5.47 -1.98 -9.13
N PRO A 152 -4.21 -2.35 -9.39
CA PRO A 152 -3.25 -1.45 -10.04
C PRO A 152 -3.70 -0.97 -11.43
N LEU A 153 -4.38 -1.83 -12.20
CA LEU A 153 -4.93 -1.45 -13.51
C LEU A 153 -6.01 -0.38 -13.37
N ILE A 154 -6.92 -0.55 -12.41
CA ILE A 154 -8.00 0.41 -12.14
C ILE A 154 -7.42 1.74 -11.64
N VAL A 155 -6.45 1.70 -10.71
CA VAL A 155 -5.75 2.89 -10.21
C VAL A 155 -5.05 3.63 -11.35
N SER A 156 -4.30 2.90 -12.19
CA SER A 156 -3.59 3.50 -13.33
C SER A 156 -4.53 4.13 -14.33
N LEU A 157 -5.64 3.45 -14.67
CA LEU A 157 -6.65 3.98 -15.56
C LEU A 157 -7.31 5.23 -14.98
N GLY A 158 -7.67 5.21 -13.69
CA GLY A 158 -8.21 6.37 -12.99
C GLY A 158 -7.22 7.54 -12.94
N SER A 159 -5.94 7.27 -12.73
CA SER A 159 -4.88 8.29 -12.72
C SER A 159 -4.72 8.96 -14.09
N ILE A 160 -4.79 8.19 -15.18
CA ILE A 160 -4.72 8.73 -16.54
C ILE A 160 -5.97 9.56 -16.85
N THR A 161 -7.16 9.00 -16.60
CA THR A 161 -8.43 9.58 -17.08
C THR A 161 -8.93 10.72 -16.20
N ILE A 162 -8.72 10.66 -14.89
CA ILE A 162 -9.24 11.63 -13.91
C ILE A 162 -8.18 12.67 -13.54
N LEU A 163 -6.92 12.20 -13.29
CA LEU A 163 -5.83 13.07 -12.84
C LEU A 163 -4.94 13.57 -13.99
N GLY A 164 -5.15 13.11 -15.23
CA GLY A 164 -4.36 13.50 -16.39
C GLY A 164 -2.88 13.10 -16.29
N THR A 165 -2.55 12.09 -15.49
CA THR A 165 -1.18 11.66 -15.24
C THR A 165 -0.56 11.11 -16.52
N GLN A 166 0.62 11.62 -16.90
CA GLN A 166 1.39 11.08 -18.01
C GLN A 166 2.21 9.88 -17.53
N LEU A 167 1.95 8.71 -18.10
CA LEU A 167 2.72 7.49 -17.80
C LEU A 167 3.92 7.38 -18.75
N SER A 168 5.04 6.95 -18.19
CA SER A 168 6.23 6.59 -18.97
C SER A 168 5.99 5.30 -19.76
N GLY A 169 6.78 5.08 -20.82
CA GLY A 169 6.68 3.85 -21.63
C GLY A 169 6.89 2.56 -20.82
N ILE A 170 7.74 2.61 -19.77
CA ILE A 170 8.01 1.47 -18.89
C ILE A 170 6.78 1.18 -18.01
N GLU A 171 6.12 2.20 -17.47
CA GLU A 171 4.90 2.04 -16.67
C GLU A 171 3.75 1.48 -17.51
N LEU A 172 3.59 1.97 -18.74
CA LEU A 172 2.60 1.45 -19.68
C LEU A 172 2.86 -0.03 -20.00
N LEU A 173 4.12 -0.40 -20.27
CA LEU A 173 4.50 -1.79 -20.48
C LEU A 173 4.20 -2.68 -19.28
N ALA A 174 4.49 -2.22 -18.06
CA ALA A 174 4.18 -2.94 -16.83
C ALA A 174 2.67 -3.17 -16.66
N ILE A 175 1.85 -2.15 -16.93
CA ILE A 175 0.38 -2.25 -16.90
C ILE A 175 -0.11 -3.28 -17.93
N MET A 176 0.44 -3.26 -19.15
CA MET A 176 0.09 -4.23 -20.20
C MET A 176 0.43 -5.67 -19.79
N ILE A 177 1.61 -5.90 -19.23
CA ILE A 177 2.03 -7.23 -18.74
C ILE A 177 1.09 -7.73 -17.63
N ILE A 178 0.74 -6.88 -16.66
CA ILE A 178 -0.22 -7.22 -15.61
C ILE A 178 -1.59 -7.55 -16.23
N GLY A 179 -2.07 -6.73 -17.16
CA GLY A 179 -3.34 -6.94 -17.85
C GLY A 179 -3.41 -8.27 -18.58
N VAL A 180 -2.38 -8.59 -19.36
CA VAL A 180 -2.28 -9.89 -20.08
C VAL A 180 -2.23 -11.04 -19.08
N GLY A 181 -1.47 -10.92 -17.99
CA GLY A 181 -1.42 -11.93 -16.93
C GLY A 181 -2.80 -12.20 -16.31
N ILE A 182 -3.58 -11.16 -15.99
CA ILE A 182 -4.94 -11.31 -15.43
C ILE A 182 -5.89 -11.95 -16.43
N ILE A 183 -5.84 -11.50 -17.69
CA ILE A 183 -6.68 -12.07 -18.76
C ILE A 183 -6.34 -13.55 -18.96
N SER A 184 -5.06 -13.91 -18.97
CA SER A 184 -4.64 -15.31 -19.11
C SER A 184 -5.18 -16.18 -17.97
N LEU A 185 -5.10 -15.70 -16.72
CA LEU A 185 -5.65 -16.39 -15.54
C LEU A 185 -7.18 -16.50 -15.57
N ALA A 186 -7.87 -15.47 -16.07
CA ALA A 186 -9.32 -15.49 -16.23
C ALA A 186 -9.79 -16.49 -17.31
N LEU A 187 -8.94 -16.73 -18.32
CA LEU A 187 -9.21 -17.64 -19.43
C LEU A 187 -8.78 -19.09 -19.19
N VAL A 188 -7.91 -19.34 -18.19
CA VAL A 188 -7.47 -20.71 -17.86
C VAL A 188 -8.66 -21.58 -17.49
N ARG A 189 -8.93 -22.57 -18.33
CA ARG A 189 -9.90 -23.63 -18.04
C ARG A 189 -9.27 -24.64 -17.10
N ARG A 190 -9.90 -24.93 -15.97
CA ARG A 190 -9.52 -26.05 -15.14
C ARG A 190 -10.01 -27.36 -15.76
N SER A 191 -9.38 -28.47 -15.32
CA SER A 191 -9.73 -29.85 -15.70
C SER A 191 -11.21 -30.25 -15.46
N GLY A 192 -12.02 -29.36 -14.84
CA GLY A 192 -13.49 -29.50 -14.70
C GLY A 192 -14.33 -28.69 -15.71
N GLY A 193 -13.73 -28.07 -16.72
CA GLY A 193 -14.42 -27.65 -17.95
C GLY A 193 -14.96 -26.23 -18.01
N LEU A 194 -15.19 -25.50 -16.94
CA LEU A 194 -15.79 -24.15 -17.01
C LEU A 194 -14.97 -23.12 -16.20
N ALA A 195 -14.50 -22.06 -16.88
CA ALA A 195 -14.04 -20.86 -16.22
C ALA A 195 -15.20 -20.33 -15.36
N ASN A 196 -14.98 -20.18 -14.04
CA ASN A 196 -16.02 -19.66 -13.16
C ASN A 196 -16.14 -18.15 -13.35
N ARG A 197 -16.94 -17.74 -14.35
CA ARG A 197 -17.17 -16.33 -14.70
C ARG A 197 -17.69 -15.52 -13.51
N LYS A 198 -18.53 -16.14 -12.67
CA LYS A 198 -19.08 -15.49 -11.47
C LYS A 198 -17.97 -15.17 -10.46
N ALA A 199 -17.05 -16.12 -10.22
CA ALA A 199 -15.92 -15.90 -9.33
C ALA A 199 -14.97 -14.81 -9.88
N ALA A 200 -14.67 -14.85 -11.19
CA ALA A 200 -13.84 -13.82 -11.83
C ALA A 200 -14.49 -12.43 -11.75
N PHE A 201 -15.79 -12.32 -11.99
CA PHE A 201 -16.53 -11.06 -11.86
C PHE A 201 -16.50 -10.52 -10.44
N LEU A 202 -16.74 -11.36 -9.42
CA LEU A 202 -16.65 -10.97 -8.01
C LEU A 202 -15.21 -10.55 -7.65
N ALA A 203 -14.21 -11.22 -8.22
CA ALA A 203 -12.81 -10.86 -8.01
C ALA A 203 -12.46 -9.47 -8.61
N VAL A 204 -12.99 -9.14 -9.79
CA VAL A 204 -12.81 -7.80 -10.39
C VAL A 204 -13.49 -6.72 -9.55
N ILE A 205 -14.72 -6.98 -9.06
CA ILE A 205 -15.39 -6.04 -8.13
C ILE A 205 -14.55 -5.88 -6.85
N THR A 206 -13.99 -6.96 -6.31
CA THR A 206 -13.07 -6.90 -5.18
C THR A 206 -11.88 -5.99 -5.49
N GLY A 207 -11.29 -6.11 -6.68
CA GLY A 207 -10.22 -5.24 -7.15
C GLY A 207 -10.62 -3.76 -7.27
N LEU A 208 -11.85 -3.48 -7.69
CA LEU A 208 -12.39 -2.12 -7.71
C LEU A 208 -12.46 -1.52 -6.30
N PHE A 209 -12.96 -2.28 -5.31
CA PHE A 209 -12.94 -1.85 -3.92
C PHE A 209 -11.52 -1.64 -3.40
N ILE A 210 -10.57 -2.53 -3.77
CA ILE A 210 -9.15 -2.39 -3.39
C ILE A 210 -8.58 -1.08 -3.95
N ALA A 211 -8.81 -0.79 -5.23
CA ALA A 211 -8.35 0.45 -5.86
C ALA A 211 -8.95 1.68 -5.17
N SER A 212 -10.26 1.64 -4.89
CA SER A 212 -10.99 2.75 -4.28
C SER A 212 -10.51 3.05 -2.86
N TYR A 213 -10.44 2.04 -1.98
CA TYR A 213 -9.97 2.29 -0.62
C TYR A 213 -8.49 2.68 -0.59
N SER A 214 -7.66 2.13 -1.48
CA SER A 214 -6.24 2.50 -1.53
C SER A 214 -6.03 4.00 -1.82
N LEU A 215 -6.84 4.57 -2.72
CA LEU A 215 -6.82 6.00 -3.01
C LEU A 215 -7.37 6.84 -1.85
N VAL A 216 -8.52 6.44 -1.31
CA VAL A 216 -9.21 7.15 -0.22
C VAL A 216 -8.36 7.15 1.04
N ASP A 217 -7.83 5.98 1.45
CA ASP A 217 -6.98 5.84 2.63
C ASP A 217 -5.65 6.57 2.47
N GLY A 218 -5.06 6.50 1.26
CA GLY A 218 -3.82 7.21 0.97
C GLY A 218 -3.96 8.74 1.08
N LEU A 219 -5.09 9.30 0.63
CA LEU A 219 -5.40 10.72 0.79
C LEU A 219 -5.74 11.04 2.25
N GLY A 220 -6.60 10.24 2.88
CA GLY A 220 -7.02 10.41 4.26
C GLY A 220 -5.84 10.41 5.23
N ALA A 221 -4.94 9.44 5.11
CA ALA A 221 -3.75 9.32 5.96
C ALA A 221 -2.79 10.52 5.83
N ARG A 222 -2.70 11.13 4.63
CA ARG A 222 -1.88 12.33 4.40
C ARG A 222 -2.50 13.57 5.06
N ILE A 223 -3.84 13.71 4.96
CA ILE A 223 -4.58 14.84 5.53
C ILE A 223 -4.69 14.71 7.07
N ALA A 224 -4.69 13.50 7.59
CA ALA A 224 -4.87 13.21 9.01
C ALA A 224 -3.76 13.75 9.92
N GLY A 225 -2.59 14.14 9.37
CA GLY A 225 -1.41 14.55 10.15
C GLY A 225 -0.74 13.39 10.91
N THR A 226 -1.41 12.24 11.00
CA THR A 226 -0.92 11.02 11.64
C THR A 226 -1.42 9.80 10.86
N SER A 227 -0.55 9.17 10.09
CA SER A 227 -0.92 7.96 9.34
C SER A 227 -1.28 6.81 10.27
N LEU A 228 -0.50 6.61 11.34
CA LEU A 228 -0.74 5.54 12.29
C LEU A 228 -2.07 5.71 13.03
N GLY A 229 -2.37 6.95 13.51
CA GLY A 229 -3.66 7.28 14.13
C GLY A 229 -4.84 7.03 13.18
N PHE A 230 -4.71 7.46 11.91
CA PHE A 230 -5.73 7.24 10.90
C PHE A 230 -6.03 5.74 10.70
N TYR A 231 -5.00 4.91 10.55
CA TYR A 231 -5.18 3.47 10.36
C TYR A 231 -5.67 2.75 11.62
N CYS A 232 -5.35 3.22 12.83
CA CYS A 232 -5.92 2.67 14.06
C CYS A 232 -7.44 2.92 14.12
N TRP A 233 -7.90 4.13 13.82
CA TRP A 233 -9.33 4.43 13.75
C TRP A 233 -10.03 3.68 12.62
N LEU A 234 -9.40 3.55 11.46
CA LEU A 234 -9.91 2.74 10.35
C LEU A 234 -10.09 1.28 10.77
N ALA A 235 -9.11 0.69 11.46
CA ALA A 235 -9.17 -0.70 11.92
C ALA A 235 -10.32 -0.92 12.92
N ILE A 236 -10.48 0.00 13.89
CA ILE A 236 -11.58 -0.07 14.87
C ILE A 236 -12.93 0.08 14.18
N GLY A 237 -13.08 1.07 13.32
CA GLY A 237 -14.32 1.30 12.56
C GLY A 237 -14.68 0.12 11.66
N ASN A 238 -13.71 -0.40 10.93
CA ASN A 238 -13.87 -1.55 10.05
C ASN A 238 -14.22 -2.82 10.84
N GLY A 239 -13.52 -3.09 11.96
CA GLY A 239 -13.82 -4.22 12.84
C GLY A 239 -15.21 -4.14 13.43
N THR A 240 -15.63 -2.96 13.87
CA THR A 240 -16.98 -2.71 14.38
C THR A 240 -18.05 -2.95 13.31
N LEU A 241 -17.84 -2.39 12.11
CA LEU A 241 -18.80 -2.54 11.01
C LEU A 241 -18.89 -4.00 10.54
N MET A 242 -17.76 -4.72 10.52
CA MET A 242 -17.73 -6.16 10.21
C MET A 242 -18.46 -6.99 11.28
N ALA A 243 -18.27 -6.67 12.56
CA ALA A 243 -18.99 -7.33 13.65
C ALA A 243 -20.51 -7.12 13.52
N LEU A 244 -20.95 -5.89 13.25
CA LEU A 244 -22.37 -5.57 13.00
C LEU A 244 -22.93 -6.34 11.80
N TYR A 245 -22.16 -6.43 10.70
CA TYR A 245 -22.53 -7.21 9.53
C TYR A 245 -22.73 -8.70 9.85
N LEU A 246 -21.82 -9.31 10.63
CA LEU A 246 -21.92 -10.71 11.03
C LEU A 246 -23.13 -10.97 11.96
N LEU A 247 -23.40 -10.06 12.90
CA LEU A 247 -24.57 -10.13 13.77
C LEU A 247 -25.86 -10.04 12.97
N TRP A 248 -25.93 -9.14 11.99
CA TRP A 248 -27.09 -9.00 11.13
C TRP A 248 -27.33 -10.25 10.26
N LYS A 249 -26.26 -10.83 9.72
CA LYS A 249 -26.32 -12.02 8.85
C LYS A 249 -26.72 -13.29 9.62
N SER A 250 -26.41 -13.41 10.91
CA SER A 250 -26.62 -14.62 11.71
C SER A 250 -27.20 -14.32 13.10
N PRO A 251 -28.45 -13.80 13.18
CA PRO A 251 -29.03 -13.36 14.46
C PRO A 251 -29.31 -14.48 15.47
N LYS A 252 -29.48 -15.75 15.02
CA LYS A 252 -29.84 -16.91 15.87
C LYS A 252 -28.64 -17.63 16.52
N ARG A 253 -27.44 -17.36 16.11
CA ARG A 253 -26.20 -17.83 16.77
C ARG A 253 -25.28 -16.61 16.88
N SER A 254 -24.96 -16.23 18.09
CA SER A 254 -24.07 -15.07 18.30
C SER A 254 -22.81 -15.23 17.46
N GLY A 255 -22.81 -14.65 16.24
CA GLY A 255 -21.67 -14.71 15.31
C GLY A 255 -20.39 -14.26 15.98
N LEU A 256 -20.51 -13.34 16.97
CA LEU A 256 -19.42 -12.81 17.76
C LEU A 256 -18.80 -13.84 18.71
N SER A 257 -19.60 -14.70 19.38
CA SER A 257 -19.04 -15.76 20.24
C SER A 257 -18.25 -16.78 19.43
N ARG A 258 -18.70 -17.11 18.21
CA ARG A 258 -17.94 -17.98 17.33
C ARG A 258 -16.69 -17.32 16.73
N VAL A 259 -16.71 -16.00 16.53
CA VAL A 259 -15.49 -15.28 16.12
C VAL A 259 -14.46 -15.33 17.24
N LEU A 260 -14.88 -15.16 18.50
CA LEU A 260 -13.99 -15.24 19.67
C LEU A 260 -13.42 -16.65 19.92
N GLU A 261 -14.08 -17.70 19.44
CA GLU A 261 -13.55 -19.08 19.46
C GLU A 261 -12.48 -19.31 18.36
N TYR A 262 -12.41 -18.46 17.33
CA TYR A 262 -11.44 -18.52 16.23
C TYR A 262 -10.23 -17.59 16.41
N VAL A 263 -10.29 -16.63 17.35
CA VAL A 263 -9.20 -15.71 17.69
C VAL A 263 -8.43 -16.22 18.91
#